data_c3faa75a4055bb413974b2d3f1bc63e3
#
_entry.id   c3faa75a4055bb413974b2d3f1bc63e3
#
_cell.length_a   1.000
_cell.length_b   1.000
_cell.length_c   1.000
_cell.angle_alpha   90.00
_cell.angle_beta   90.00
_cell.angle_gamma   90.00
#
_symmetry.space_group_name_H-M   'P 1'
#
loop_
_entity.id
_entity.type
_entity.pdbx_description
1 polymer ?
#
loop_
_entity_poly.entity_id
_entity_poly.type
_entity_poly.pdbx_seq_one_letter_code
_entity_poly.pdbx_strand_id
1 'polypeptide(L)'
;MYTSPDKSKHVNKAELDYIEQDKFEEGEIPANAEVKEEKKMSFLQCFTYKQTWAFAAGKFMTDGVWWFFLFWTPSYLNTQFGIKTSDPLGMALIFTLYAVTMLSIYGGKLPTIFINRTGMNPYAARMKAMLIFAFFPLVVLLAQPLGTVSPWFPVILIGIGG
;
A
#
# COMPACT_ATOMS: atom_id res chain seq x y z
N MET A 1 25.76 7.38 12.33
CA MET A 1 25.90 8.59 11.50
C MET A 1 25.69 8.21 10.06
N TYR A 2 24.79 8.87 9.33
CA TYR A 2 24.60 8.64 7.90
C TYR A 2 25.80 9.24 7.15
N THR A 3 26.43 8.44 6.30
CA THR A 3 27.55 8.88 5.46
C THR A 3 27.08 8.75 4.01
N SER A 4 27.31 9.80 3.19
CA SER A 4 27.00 9.77 1.76
C SER A 4 27.72 8.60 1.08
N PRO A 5 27.12 7.94 0.07
CA PRO A 5 27.73 6.81 -0.65
C PRO A 5 29.14 7.10 -1.14
N ASP A 6 29.41 8.33 -1.62
CA ASP A 6 30.71 8.77 -2.14
C ASP A 6 31.83 8.76 -1.08
N LYS A 7 31.46 8.86 0.22
CA LYS A 7 32.37 8.90 1.35
C LYS A 7 32.37 7.60 2.16
N SER A 8 31.57 6.63 1.77
CA SER A 8 31.44 5.35 2.47
C SER A 8 32.57 4.41 2.03
N LYS A 9 33.33 3.88 3.00
CA LYS A 9 34.37 2.88 2.75
C LYS A 9 33.83 1.50 2.37
N HIS A 10 32.52 1.30 2.48
CA HIS A 10 31.85 0.01 2.24
C HIS A 10 31.21 -0.07 0.84
N VAL A 11 31.18 1.00 0.08
CA VAL A 11 30.59 1.05 -1.26
C VAL A 11 31.66 0.76 -2.29
N ASN A 12 31.41 -0.21 -3.17
CA ASN A 12 32.30 -0.59 -4.27
C ASN A 12 32.08 0.37 -5.44
N LYS A 13 33.12 0.56 -6.30
CA LYS A 13 33.03 1.45 -7.48
C LYS A 13 31.87 1.11 -8.42
N ALA A 14 31.60 -0.18 -8.64
CA ALA A 14 30.48 -0.63 -9.48
C ALA A 14 29.12 -0.27 -8.87
N GLU A 15 29.02 -0.25 -7.56
CA GLU A 15 27.82 0.13 -6.82
C GLU A 15 27.62 1.65 -6.82
N LEU A 16 28.71 2.39 -6.77
CA LEU A 16 28.70 3.85 -6.90
C LEU A 16 28.27 4.27 -8.31
N ASP A 17 28.84 3.65 -9.36
CA ASP A 17 28.48 3.87 -10.74
C ASP A 17 26.99 3.56 -11.00
N TYR A 18 26.45 2.50 -10.37
CA TYR A 18 25.04 2.15 -10.46
C TYR A 18 24.15 3.19 -9.79
N ILE A 19 24.54 3.70 -8.63
CA ILE A 19 23.80 4.76 -7.91
C ILE A 19 23.89 6.11 -8.68
N GLU A 20 25.01 6.36 -9.36
CA GLU A 20 25.17 7.58 -10.16
C GLU A 20 24.46 7.51 -11.51
N GLN A 21 24.21 6.31 -12.04
CA GLN A 21 23.49 6.12 -13.29
C GLN A 21 22.08 6.72 -13.24
N ASP A 22 21.39 6.61 -12.12
CA ASP A 22 20.07 7.21 -11.90
C ASP A 22 20.11 8.75 -11.95
N LYS A 23 21.26 9.37 -11.66
CA LYS A 23 21.42 10.83 -11.73
C LYS A 23 21.49 11.33 -13.18
N PHE A 24 21.90 10.49 -14.11
CA PHE A 24 22.00 10.83 -15.52
C PHE A 24 20.70 10.61 -16.30
N GLU A 25 19.77 9.76 -15.80
CA GLU A 25 18.47 9.54 -16.43
C GLU A 25 17.45 10.64 -16.12
N GLU A 26 17.66 11.47 -15.11
CA GLU A 26 16.78 12.59 -14.74
C GLU A 26 16.95 13.84 -15.62
N GLY A 27 17.45 13.68 -16.82
CA GLY A 27 17.54 14.75 -17.83
C GLY A 27 18.82 15.56 -17.71
N GLU A 28 19.47 15.74 -18.85
CA GLU A 28 20.60 16.63 -19.06
C GLU A 28 20.27 18.03 -18.52
N ILE A 29 20.61 18.27 -17.26
CA ILE A 29 20.65 19.64 -16.76
C ILE A 29 21.85 20.27 -17.43
N PRO A 30 21.68 21.27 -18.33
CA PRO A 30 22.82 21.94 -18.96
C PRO A 30 23.72 22.47 -17.85
N ALA A 31 25.02 22.34 -18.02
CA ALA A 31 26.07 22.66 -17.03
C ALA A 31 26.03 24.11 -16.48
N ASN A 32 25.11 24.94 -16.94
CA ASN A 32 24.83 26.30 -16.49
C ASN A 32 23.47 26.48 -15.79
N ALA A 33 22.73 25.41 -15.53
CA ALA A 33 21.59 25.54 -14.66
C ALA A 33 22.11 25.68 -13.22
N GLU A 34 22.06 26.90 -12.69
CA GLU A 34 22.17 27.13 -11.25
C GLU A 34 21.27 26.09 -10.57
N VAL A 35 21.87 25.20 -9.79
CA VAL A 35 21.15 24.30 -8.89
C VAL A 35 20.38 25.21 -7.95
N LYS A 36 19.17 25.60 -8.34
CA LYS A 36 18.25 26.27 -7.42
C LYS A 36 18.09 25.29 -6.29
N GLU A 37 18.71 25.60 -5.17
CA GLU A 37 18.44 24.89 -3.90
C GLU A 37 16.91 24.76 -3.82
N GLU A 38 16.39 23.55 -3.92
CA GLU A 38 14.95 23.30 -3.79
C GLU A 38 14.56 23.85 -2.44
N LYS A 39 13.85 24.96 -2.48
CA LYS A 39 13.39 25.66 -1.28
C LYS A 39 12.60 24.66 -0.45
N LYS A 40 13.20 24.18 0.64
CA LYS A 40 12.59 23.20 1.54
C LYS A 40 11.20 23.69 1.90
N MET A 41 10.18 22.99 1.40
CA MET A 41 8.79 23.34 1.68
C MET A 41 8.52 23.18 3.18
N SER A 42 7.96 24.21 3.79
CA SER A 42 7.46 24.11 5.16
C SER A 42 6.28 23.15 5.23
N PHE A 43 6.19 22.38 6.32
CA PHE A 43 5.06 21.46 6.53
C PHE A 43 3.70 22.15 6.38
N LEU A 44 3.57 23.39 6.85
CA LEU A 44 2.33 24.18 6.71
C LEU A 44 2.00 24.54 5.24
N GLN A 45 2.99 24.69 4.38
CA GLN A 45 2.78 24.96 2.96
C GLN A 45 2.18 23.75 2.23
N CYS A 46 2.38 22.52 2.74
CA CYS A 46 1.77 21.33 2.17
C CYS A 46 0.23 21.38 2.22
N PHE A 47 -0.36 22.02 3.20
CA PHE A 47 -1.82 22.18 3.32
C PHE A 47 -2.44 23.13 2.29
N THR A 48 -1.63 23.91 1.59
CA THR A 48 -2.09 24.81 0.51
C THR A 48 -2.40 24.03 -0.77
N TYR A 49 -1.87 22.83 -0.93
CA TYR A 49 -2.05 22.03 -2.13
C TYR A 49 -3.31 21.17 -2.06
N LYS A 50 -4.14 21.23 -3.09
CA LYS A 50 -5.35 20.40 -3.23
C LYS A 50 -5.05 18.90 -3.19
N GLN A 51 -3.89 18.50 -3.71
CA GLN A 51 -3.44 17.11 -3.72
C GLN A 51 -3.25 16.55 -2.31
N THR A 52 -2.75 17.38 -1.37
CA THR A 52 -2.59 16.99 0.04
C THR A 52 -3.94 16.67 0.67
N TRP A 53 -4.94 17.48 0.43
CA TRP A 53 -6.29 17.23 0.95
C TRP A 53 -6.96 16.02 0.31
N ALA A 54 -6.78 15.83 -1.00
CA ALA A 54 -7.28 14.63 -1.68
C ALA A 54 -6.64 13.35 -1.12
N PHE A 55 -5.32 13.38 -0.89
CA PHE A 55 -4.60 12.27 -0.27
C PHE A 55 -5.06 12.03 1.17
N ALA A 56 -5.16 13.08 1.98
CA ALA A 56 -5.59 12.98 3.38
C ALA A 56 -7.02 12.42 3.49
N ALA A 57 -7.96 12.88 2.65
CA ALA A 57 -9.32 12.38 2.63
C ALA A 57 -9.38 10.90 2.19
N GLY A 58 -8.64 10.52 1.15
CA GLY A 58 -8.54 9.14 0.70
C GLY A 58 -7.97 8.23 1.79
N LYS A 59 -6.89 8.66 2.42
CA LYS A 59 -6.24 7.92 3.50
C LYS A 59 -7.16 7.76 4.73
N PHE A 60 -7.83 8.84 5.13
CA PHE A 60 -8.79 8.81 6.23
C PHE A 60 -9.91 7.79 6.00
N MET A 61 -10.45 7.74 4.78
CA MET A 61 -11.51 6.79 4.43
C MET A 61 -11.01 5.33 4.43
N THR A 62 -9.85 5.08 3.84
CA THR A 62 -9.31 3.71 3.71
C THR A 62 -8.82 3.16 5.03
N ASP A 63 -8.07 3.93 5.82
CA ASP A 63 -7.54 3.48 7.10
C ASP A 63 -8.64 3.22 8.12
N GLY A 64 -9.70 4.05 8.13
CA GLY A 64 -10.86 3.85 8.99
C GLY A 64 -11.55 2.50 8.76
N VAL A 65 -11.74 2.12 7.51
CA VAL A 65 -12.33 0.83 7.12
C VAL A 65 -11.42 -0.33 7.53
N TRP A 66 -10.13 -0.22 7.28
CA TRP A 66 -9.15 -1.24 7.65
C TRP A 66 -9.11 -1.48 9.16
N TRP A 67 -8.97 -0.43 9.95
CA TRP A 67 -8.98 -0.52 11.41
C TRP A 67 -10.28 -1.12 11.93
N PHE A 68 -11.42 -0.75 11.35
CA PHE A 68 -12.71 -1.34 11.70
C PHE A 68 -12.69 -2.86 11.50
N PHE A 69 -12.30 -3.35 10.35
CA PHE A 69 -12.24 -4.79 10.12
C PHE A 69 -11.27 -5.49 11.06
N LEU A 70 -10.11 -4.90 11.33
CA LEU A 70 -9.11 -5.48 12.20
C LEU A 70 -9.62 -5.70 13.62
N PHE A 71 -10.25 -4.69 14.20
CA PHE A 71 -10.72 -4.76 15.58
C PHE A 71 -12.08 -5.45 15.71
N TRP A 72 -12.92 -5.35 14.69
CA TRP A 72 -14.29 -5.90 14.77
C TRP A 72 -14.36 -7.37 14.40
N THR A 73 -13.45 -7.89 13.59
CA THR A 73 -13.45 -9.29 13.17
C THR A 73 -13.43 -10.29 14.34
N PRO A 74 -12.62 -10.12 15.39
CA PRO A 74 -12.65 -11.01 16.54
C PRO A 74 -14.01 -11.00 17.25
N SER A 75 -14.63 -9.83 17.42
CA SER A 75 -15.96 -9.69 18.02
C SER A 75 -17.03 -10.33 17.14
N TYR A 76 -16.94 -10.15 15.83
CA TYR A 76 -17.83 -10.78 14.86
C TYR A 76 -17.76 -12.31 14.92
N LEU A 77 -16.57 -12.89 14.96
CA LEU A 77 -16.38 -14.35 15.08
C LEU A 77 -16.98 -14.90 16.37
N ASN A 78 -16.81 -14.19 17.48
CA ASN A 78 -17.38 -14.60 18.74
C ASN A 78 -18.92 -14.52 18.72
N THR A 79 -19.49 -13.44 18.21
CA THR A 79 -20.95 -13.21 18.23
C THR A 79 -21.69 -14.12 17.26
N GLN A 80 -21.15 -14.34 16.05
CA GLN A 80 -21.83 -15.10 15.00
C GLN A 80 -21.56 -16.61 15.08
N PHE A 81 -20.37 -17.00 15.50
CA PHE A 81 -19.93 -18.40 15.48
C PHE A 81 -19.62 -18.97 16.87
N GLY A 82 -19.64 -18.13 17.92
CA GLY A 82 -19.26 -18.53 19.27
C GLY A 82 -17.76 -18.86 19.41
N ILE A 83 -16.94 -18.50 18.42
CA ILE A 83 -15.51 -18.81 18.40
C ILE A 83 -14.76 -17.72 19.15
N LYS A 84 -14.10 -18.10 20.25
CA LYS A 84 -13.25 -17.17 21.00
C LYS A 84 -11.87 -17.04 20.35
N THR A 85 -11.29 -15.86 20.45
CA THR A 85 -9.93 -15.60 19.94
C THR A 85 -8.86 -16.49 20.57
N SER A 86 -9.11 -16.97 21.81
CA SER A 86 -8.22 -17.90 22.51
C SER A 86 -8.32 -19.34 22.04
N ASP A 87 -9.36 -19.68 21.29
CA ASP A 87 -9.55 -21.04 20.78
C ASP A 87 -8.57 -21.32 19.62
N PRO A 88 -8.09 -22.55 19.44
CA PRO A 88 -7.18 -22.88 18.32
C PRO A 88 -7.75 -22.51 16.96
N LEU A 89 -9.06 -22.68 16.77
CA LEU A 89 -9.76 -22.28 15.54
C LEU A 89 -9.79 -20.76 15.38
N GLY A 90 -10.05 -20.01 16.46
CA GLY A 90 -10.04 -18.55 16.46
C GLY A 90 -8.66 -17.98 16.09
N MET A 91 -7.61 -18.55 16.68
CA MET A 91 -6.24 -18.18 16.33
C MET A 91 -5.92 -18.46 14.86
N ALA A 92 -6.32 -19.62 14.33
CA ALA A 92 -6.12 -19.98 12.93
C ALA A 92 -6.85 -19.04 11.97
N LEU A 93 -8.08 -18.63 12.29
CA LEU A 93 -8.87 -17.69 11.49
C LEU A 93 -8.22 -16.31 11.47
N ILE A 94 -7.76 -15.81 12.62
CA ILE A 94 -7.09 -14.52 12.71
C ILE A 94 -5.74 -14.57 12.00
N PHE A 95 -4.96 -15.64 12.17
CA PHE A 95 -3.72 -15.83 11.41
C PHE A 95 -3.97 -15.81 9.90
N THR A 96 -5.03 -16.48 9.43
CA THR A 96 -5.41 -16.50 8.02
C THR A 96 -5.78 -15.10 7.52
N LEU A 97 -6.50 -14.30 8.31
CA LEU A 97 -6.81 -12.92 8.00
C LEU A 97 -5.53 -12.13 7.69
N TYR A 98 -4.57 -12.16 8.61
CA TYR A 98 -3.31 -11.46 8.43
C TYR A 98 -2.47 -12.03 7.26
N ALA A 99 -2.46 -13.34 7.08
CA ALA A 99 -1.74 -13.98 5.99
C ALA A 99 -2.30 -13.56 4.62
N VAL A 100 -3.62 -13.50 4.48
CA VAL A 100 -4.29 -13.02 3.26
C VAL A 100 -3.98 -11.54 3.02
N THR A 101 -4.01 -10.71 4.07
CA THR A 101 -3.67 -9.30 3.96
C THR A 101 -2.21 -9.09 3.52
N MET A 102 -1.28 -9.94 3.95
CA MET A 102 0.12 -9.87 3.47
C MET A 102 0.22 -10.06 1.96
N LEU A 103 -0.69 -10.78 1.32
CA LEU A 103 -0.71 -10.93 -0.14
C LEU A 103 -0.99 -9.60 -0.86
N SER A 104 -1.56 -8.61 -0.18
CA SER A 104 -1.80 -7.27 -0.73
C SER A 104 -0.50 -6.57 -1.18
N ILE A 105 0.64 -6.96 -0.61
CA ILE A 105 1.98 -6.48 -1.03
C ILE A 105 2.20 -6.68 -2.53
N TYR A 106 1.69 -7.78 -3.08
CA TYR A 106 1.78 -8.06 -4.52
C TYR A 106 0.91 -7.13 -5.36
N GLY A 107 -0.13 -6.55 -4.76
CA GLY A 107 -0.97 -5.54 -5.40
C GLY A 107 -0.18 -4.29 -5.83
N GLY A 108 0.85 -3.92 -5.07
CA GLY A 108 1.74 -2.82 -5.42
C GLY A 108 2.50 -3.01 -6.75
N LYS A 109 2.61 -4.24 -7.24
CA LYS A 109 3.23 -4.54 -8.55
C LYS A 109 2.26 -4.34 -9.73
N LEU A 110 0.96 -4.19 -9.48
CA LEU A 110 -0.04 -4.08 -10.54
C LEU A 110 0.18 -2.89 -11.48
N PRO A 111 0.48 -1.67 -11.01
CA PRO A 111 0.82 -0.55 -11.87
C PRO A 111 2.01 -0.82 -12.77
N THR A 112 3.06 -1.44 -12.22
CA THR A 112 4.27 -1.81 -12.98
C THR A 112 3.96 -2.81 -14.08
N ILE A 113 3.08 -3.79 -13.80
CA ILE A 113 2.63 -4.76 -14.81
C ILE A 113 1.88 -4.05 -15.95
N PHE A 114 1.04 -3.07 -15.63
CA PHE A 114 0.34 -2.28 -16.65
C PHE A 114 1.31 -1.45 -17.50
N ILE A 115 2.30 -0.82 -16.90
CA ILE A 115 3.32 -0.06 -17.63
C ILE A 115 4.08 -0.99 -18.58
N ASN A 116 4.57 -2.12 -18.10
CA ASN A 116 5.41 -3.04 -18.87
C ASN A 116 4.64 -3.75 -19.99
N ARG A 117 3.36 -4.08 -19.79
CA ARG A 117 2.56 -4.81 -20.79
C ARG A 117 1.86 -3.90 -21.79
N THR A 118 1.45 -2.72 -21.39
CA THR A 118 0.58 -1.86 -22.21
C THR A 118 1.26 -0.56 -22.62
N GLY A 119 2.48 -0.27 -22.13
CA GLY A 119 3.17 0.98 -22.42
C GLY A 119 2.44 2.23 -21.89
N MET A 120 1.58 2.05 -20.87
CA MET A 120 0.76 3.14 -20.32
C MET A 120 1.62 4.14 -19.56
N ASN A 121 1.20 5.40 -19.60
CA ASN A 121 1.77 6.43 -18.73
C ASN A 121 1.69 5.99 -17.24
N PRO A 122 2.76 6.16 -16.44
CA PRO A 122 2.80 5.77 -15.03
C PRO A 122 1.64 6.30 -14.20
N TYR A 123 1.19 7.52 -14.47
CA TYR A 123 0.02 8.10 -13.79
C TYR A 123 -1.26 7.32 -14.11
N ALA A 124 -1.54 7.06 -15.40
CA ALA A 124 -2.72 6.32 -15.81
C ALA A 124 -2.72 4.87 -15.29
N ALA A 125 -1.56 4.21 -15.27
CA ALA A 125 -1.40 2.86 -14.73
C ALA A 125 -1.72 2.81 -13.23
N ARG A 126 -1.25 3.79 -12.46
CA ARG A 126 -1.55 3.90 -11.01
C ARG A 126 -3.03 4.15 -10.78
N MET A 127 -3.65 5.08 -11.51
CA MET A 127 -5.09 5.38 -11.39
C MET A 127 -5.95 4.17 -11.72
N LYS A 128 -5.57 3.41 -12.76
CA LYS A 128 -6.28 2.17 -13.13
C LYS A 128 -6.15 1.08 -12.07
N ALA A 129 -4.97 0.92 -11.48
CA ALA A 129 -4.77 -0.01 -10.38
C ALA A 129 -5.61 0.39 -9.14
N MET A 130 -5.61 1.66 -8.77
CA MET A 130 -6.43 2.18 -7.66
C MET A 130 -7.92 1.96 -7.91
N LEU A 131 -8.39 2.16 -9.15
CA LEU A 131 -9.79 1.87 -9.51
C LEU A 131 -10.14 0.40 -9.31
N ILE A 132 -9.26 -0.52 -9.72
CA ILE A 132 -9.46 -1.96 -9.52
C ILE A 132 -9.55 -2.29 -8.03
N PHE A 133 -8.61 -1.77 -7.24
CA PHE A 133 -8.61 -1.99 -5.78
C PHE A 133 -9.81 -1.37 -5.07
N ALA A 134 -10.39 -0.30 -5.60
CA ALA A 134 -11.60 0.29 -5.02
C ALA A 134 -12.82 -0.66 -5.06
N PHE A 135 -12.81 -1.68 -5.91
CA PHE A 135 -13.87 -2.69 -5.95
C PHE A 135 -13.67 -3.84 -4.94
N PHE A 136 -12.47 -4.02 -4.40
CA PHE A 136 -12.18 -5.11 -3.46
C PHE A 136 -13.02 -5.05 -2.17
N PRO A 137 -13.23 -3.90 -1.53
CA PRO A 137 -14.10 -3.82 -0.36
C PRO A 137 -15.54 -4.28 -0.61
N LEU A 138 -16.02 -4.20 -1.86
CA LEU A 138 -17.36 -4.69 -2.19
C LEU A 138 -17.50 -6.21 -2.03
N VAL A 139 -16.39 -6.95 -2.14
CA VAL A 139 -16.35 -8.40 -1.92
C VAL A 139 -16.72 -8.74 -0.49
N VAL A 140 -16.45 -7.85 0.47
CA VAL A 140 -16.80 -8.04 1.88
C VAL A 140 -18.32 -8.11 2.10
N LEU A 141 -19.12 -7.52 1.21
CA LEU A 141 -20.58 -7.64 1.26
C LEU A 141 -21.06 -9.11 1.16
N LEU A 142 -20.27 -9.96 0.54
CA LEU A 142 -20.54 -11.40 0.44
C LEU A 142 -20.14 -12.16 1.72
N ALA A 143 -19.44 -11.53 2.65
CA ALA A 143 -18.97 -12.18 3.87
C ALA A 143 -20.13 -12.68 4.73
N GLN A 144 -21.21 -11.90 4.83
CA GLN A 144 -22.35 -12.27 5.66
C GLN A 144 -23.15 -13.45 5.10
N PRO A 145 -23.60 -13.46 3.82
CA PRO A 145 -24.31 -14.61 3.27
C PRO A 145 -23.46 -15.89 3.22
N LEU A 146 -22.17 -15.78 2.91
CA LEU A 146 -21.26 -16.93 2.87
C LEU A 146 -20.82 -17.38 4.29
N GLY A 147 -20.93 -16.53 5.29
CA GLY A 147 -20.65 -16.85 6.67
C GLY A 147 -21.59 -17.92 7.23
N THR A 148 -22.81 -18.05 6.70
CA THR A 148 -23.73 -19.11 7.09
C THR A 148 -23.24 -20.52 6.75
N VAL A 149 -22.32 -20.64 5.80
CA VAL A 149 -21.75 -21.92 5.35
C VAL A 149 -20.50 -22.28 6.17
N SER A 150 -19.59 -21.33 6.39
CA SER A 150 -18.37 -21.58 7.18
C SER A 150 -17.73 -20.27 7.64
N PRO A 151 -17.12 -20.23 8.85
CA PRO A 151 -16.44 -19.06 9.38
C PRO A 151 -15.18 -18.66 8.58
N TRP A 152 -14.66 -19.52 7.74
CA TRP A 152 -13.50 -19.26 6.90
C TRP A 152 -13.79 -18.24 5.78
N PHE A 153 -15.00 -18.30 5.19
CA PHE A 153 -15.37 -17.41 4.09
C PHE A 153 -15.33 -15.93 4.48
N PRO A 154 -16.00 -15.50 5.56
CA PRO A 154 -15.92 -14.10 5.99
C PRO A 154 -14.51 -13.63 6.23
N VAL A 155 -13.68 -14.44 6.88
CA VAL A 155 -12.30 -14.08 7.22
C VAL A 155 -11.45 -13.87 5.97
N ILE A 156 -11.57 -14.77 4.99
CA ILE A 156 -10.85 -14.64 3.71
C ILE A 156 -11.35 -13.41 2.93
N LEU A 157 -12.67 -13.20 2.86
CA LEU A 157 -13.26 -12.08 2.14
C LEU A 157 -12.90 -10.73 2.77
N ILE A 158 -12.87 -10.65 4.10
CA ILE A 158 -12.41 -9.46 4.83
C ILE A 158 -10.90 -9.25 4.57
N GLY A 159 -10.10 -10.31 4.59
CA GLY A 159 -8.67 -10.21 4.29
C GLY A 159 -8.36 -9.77 2.85
N ILE A 160 -9.22 -10.10 1.89
CA ILE A 160 -9.09 -9.67 0.49
C ILE A 160 -9.60 -8.24 0.31
N GLY A 161 -10.64 -7.85 1.03
CA GLY A 161 -11.30 -6.55 0.88
C GLY A 161 -10.68 -5.42 1.70
N GLY A 162 -9.85 -5.74 2.68
CA GLY A 162 -9.10 -4.78 3.51
C GLY A 162 -7.66 -4.71 3.10
#